data_be2d9c767ce66fe964e35d1d5909ed91
#
_entry.id   be2d9c767ce66fe964e35d1d5909ed91
#
_cell.length_a   1.000
_cell.length_b   1.000
_cell.length_c   1.000
_cell.angle_alpha   90.00
_cell.angle_beta   90.00
_cell.angle_gamma   90.00
#
_symmetry.space_group_name_H-M   'P 1'
#
loop_
_entity.id
_entity.type
_entity.pdbx_description
1 polymer ?
#
loop_
_entity_poly.entity_id
_entity_poly.type
_entity_poly.pdbx_seq_one_letter_code
_entity_poly.pdbx_strand_id
1 'polypeptide(L)'
;CISSAASDVYKRQATFASNVDRVQQIINTAYKYGRKVVVEGRSMVNIIGIASELGYINIPDNTLIDIEELKNYPDEKTVMITTGSQGESMAALSRMACGMHKKVTIKPNDTIVLSSNPIPGNEKAVSGIINELSMKGANVIFQDVHVSGHACQEEIKLIYSLVKPKYAVPVHGEYRHLLAQARVAEELGINKDNIFILTSGDVLELDDEKAEVTGRVHVGDIMVDGLGVGDVGNIVLRDRQHLAEDGIIIVCLLYTSPS
;
A
#
# COMPACT_ATOMS: atom_id res chain seq x y z
N CYS A 1 10.30 -14.07 -8.50
CA CYS A 1 10.47 -15.53 -8.70
C CYS A 1 10.13 -16.26 -7.44
N ILE A 2 9.04 -17.03 -7.44
CA ILE A 2 8.78 -18.00 -6.37
C ILE A 2 9.72 -19.17 -6.68
N SER A 3 10.74 -19.36 -5.82
CA SER A 3 11.69 -20.46 -5.96
C SER A 3 10.92 -21.77 -6.07
N SER A 4 11.32 -22.60 -7.06
CA SER A 4 10.78 -23.93 -7.32
C SER A 4 11.26 -25.00 -6.34
N ALA A 5 12.04 -24.64 -5.33
CA ALA A 5 12.44 -25.57 -4.30
C ALA A 5 11.20 -26.03 -3.54
N ALA A 6 10.95 -27.32 -3.54
CA ALA A 6 9.93 -27.97 -2.73
C ALA A 6 10.22 -27.62 -1.26
N SER A 7 9.46 -26.71 -0.72
CA SER A 7 9.52 -26.37 0.69
C SER A 7 8.15 -26.62 1.28
N ASP A 8 8.10 -27.45 2.30
CA ASP A 8 6.92 -27.83 3.09
C ASP A 8 6.42 -26.66 3.95
N VAL A 9 6.42 -25.44 3.38
CA VAL A 9 6.14 -24.21 4.12
C VAL A 9 5.10 -23.35 3.43
N TYR A 10 4.33 -22.64 4.21
CA TYR A 10 3.42 -21.61 3.73
C TYR A 10 4.16 -20.52 2.97
N LYS A 11 3.56 -20.07 1.88
CA LYS A 11 4.01 -18.87 1.17
C LYS A 11 2.98 -17.77 1.38
N ARG A 12 3.42 -16.65 1.96
CA ARG A 12 2.58 -15.49 2.21
C ARG A 12 3.18 -14.29 1.53
N GLN A 13 2.35 -13.53 0.83
CA GLN A 13 2.79 -12.34 0.13
C GLN A 13 1.96 -11.14 0.57
N ALA A 14 2.62 -10.14 1.12
CA ALA A 14 2.03 -8.85 1.43
C ALA A 14 2.32 -7.87 0.29
N THR A 15 1.27 -7.23 -0.23
CA THR A 15 1.36 -6.26 -1.32
C THR A 15 0.27 -5.20 -1.16
N PHE A 16 0.36 -4.13 -1.95
CA PHE A 16 -0.73 -3.17 -2.07
C PHE A 16 -1.93 -3.81 -2.78
N ALA A 17 -3.12 -3.65 -2.21
CA ALA A 17 -4.35 -4.17 -2.79
C ALA A 17 -4.64 -3.57 -4.18
N SER A 18 -4.22 -2.34 -4.42
CA SER A 18 -4.37 -1.64 -5.70
C SER A 18 -3.48 -2.16 -6.84
N ASN A 19 -2.48 -2.99 -6.53
CA ASN A 19 -1.64 -3.58 -7.57
C ASN A 19 -2.26 -4.88 -8.12
N VAL A 20 -3.29 -4.71 -8.95
CA VAL A 20 -4.11 -5.79 -9.52
C VAL A 20 -3.27 -6.75 -10.37
N ASP A 21 -2.33 -6.23 -11.17
CA ASP A 21 -1.46 -7.06 -12.02
C ASP A 21 -0.57 -7.99 -11.19
N ARG A 22 -0.04 -7.50 -10.07
CA ARG A 22 0.76 -8.32 -9.16
C ARG A 22 -0.06 -9.41 -8.51
N VAL A 23 -1.28 -9.08 -8.08
CA VAL A 23 -2.23 -10.06 -7.55
C VAL A 23 -2.51 -11.14 -8.60
N GLN A 24 -2.77 -10.76 -9.85
CA GLN A 24 -2.96 -11.71 -10.95
C GLN A 24 -1.75 -12.62 -11.16
N GLN A 25 -0.53 -12.05 -11.12
CA GLN A 25 0.70 -12.84 -11.25
C GLN A 25 0.86 -13.86 -10.12
N ILE A 26 0.50 -13.49 -8.89
CA ILE A 26 0.53 -14.41 -7.75
C ILE A 26 -0.48 -15.55 -7.96
N ILE A 27 -1.71 -15.23 -8.35
CA ILE A 27 -2.76 -16.24 -8.63
C ILE A 27 -2.33 -17.19 -9.74
N ASN A 28 -1.85 -16.67 -10.86
CA ASN A 28 -1.37 -17.47 -11.98
C ASN A 28 -0.21 -18.40 -11.59
N THR A 29 0.71 -17.87 -10.77
CA THR A 29 1.85 -18.66 -10.31
C THR A 29 1.40 -19.73 -9.33
N ALA A 30 0.51 -19.41 -8.39
CA ALA A 30 -0.05 -20.38 -7.47
C ALA A 30 -0.76 -21.52 -8.22
N TYR A 31 -1.60 -21.17 -9.19
CA TYR A 31 -2.28 -22.14 -10.06
C TYR A 31 -1.31 -23.05 -10.79
N LYS A 32 -0.27 -22.48 -11.43
CA LYS A 32 0.77 -23.23 -12.14
C LYS A 32 1.46 -24.28 -11.25
N TYR A 33 1.63 -23.98 -9.96
CA TYR A 33 2.24 -24.90 -9.00
C TYR A 33 1.23 -25.73 -8.19
N GLY A 34 -0.03 -25.75 -8.60
CA GLY A 34 -1.11 -26.52 -7.96
C GLY A 34 -1.37 -26.10 -6.52
N ARG A 35 -1.20 -24.79 -6.20
CA ARG A 35 -1.44 -24.25 -4.88
C ARG A 35 -2.80 -23.55 -4.80
N LYS A 36 -3.43 -23.63 -3.66
CA LYS A 36 -4.64 -22.86 -3.33
C LYS A 36 -4.25 -21.45 -2.89
N VAL A 37 -5.08 -20.48 -3.23
CA VAL A 37 -4.88 -19.08 -2.86
C VAL A 37 -5.91 -18.68 -1.82
N VAL A 38 -5.46 -18.07 -0.75
CA VAL A 38 -6.30 -17.43 0.27
C VAL A 38 -6.04 -15.93 0.24
N VAL A 39 -7.09 -15.13 0.32
CA VAL A 39 -6.99 -13.67 0.39
C VAL A 39 -7.39 -13.21 1.78
N GLU A 40 -6.53 -12.42 2.43
CA GLU A 40 -6.78 -11.92 3.77
C GLU A 40 -6.53 -10.41 3.86
N GLY A 41 -7.45 -9.75 4.55
CA GLY A 41 -7.49 -8.30 4.68
C GLY A 41 -8.64 -7.68 3.91
N ARG A 42 -9.45 -6.88 4.59
CA ARG A 42 -10.72 -6.33 4.07
C ARG A 42 -10.56 -5.61 2.72
N SER A 43 -9.57 -4.73 2.61
CA SER A 43 -9.33 -4.00 1.36
C SER A 43 -8.88 -4.92 0.22
N MET A 44 -8.07 -5.95 0.51
CA MET A 44 -7.62 -6.91 -0.49
C MET A 44 -8.80 -7.72 -1.04
N VAL A 45 -9.65 -8.25 -0.16
CA VAL A 45 -10.84 -9.01 -0.55
C VAL A 45 -11.77 -8.16 -1.43
N ASN A 46 -12.05 -6.91 -1.02
CA ASN A 46 -12.92 -6.01 -1.78
C ASN A 46 -12.34 -5.70 -3.17
N ILE A 47 -11.07 -5.35 -3.27
CA ILE A 47 -10.45 -4.99 -4.56
C ILE A 47 -10.39 -6.19 -5.49
N ILE A 48 -10.01 -7.37 -5.00
CA ILE A 48 -9.98 -8.58 -5.82
C ILE A 48 -11.39 -8.94 -6.30
N GLY A 49 -12.41 -8.82 -5.45
CA GLY A 49 -13.81 -9.03 -5.84
C GLY A 49 -14.22 -8.11 -6.99
N ILE A 50 -14.05 -6.79 -6.83
CA ILE A 50 -14.39 -5.79 -7.84
C ILE A 50 -13.58 -6.01 -9.14
N ALA A 51 -12.27 -6.26 -9.02
CA ALA A 51 -11.41 -6.47 -10.17
C ALA A 51 -11.78 -7.75 -10.95
N SER A 52 -12.25 -8.79 -10.24
CA SER A 52 -12.75 -10.01 -10.87
C SER A 52 -14.09 -9.79 -11.57
N GLU A 53 -15.03 -9.07 -10.95
CA GLU A 53 -16.31 -8.70 -11.58
C GLU A 53 -16.12 -7.85 -12.84
N LEU A 54 -15.15 -6.96 -12.84
CA LEU A 54 -14.81 -6.12 -13.99
C LEU A 54 -13.93 -6.82 -15.03
N GLY A 55 -13.52 -8.09 -14.78
CA GLY A 55 -12.70 -8.85 -15.71
C GLY A 55 -11.21 -8.50 -15.72
N TYR A 56 -10.72 -7.70 -14.76
CA TYR A 56 -9.29 -7.38 -14.61
C TYR A 56 -8.49 -8.49 -13.92
N ILE A 57 -9.16 -9.31 -13.12
CA ILE A 57 -8.56 -10.50 -12.50
C ILE A 57 -9.30 -11.74 -12.99
N ASN A 58 -8.55 -12.69 -13.52
CA ASN A 58 -9.03 -14.01 -13.86
C ASN A 58 -8.58 -15.01 -12.81
N ILE A 59 -9.52 -15.64 -12.13
CA ILE A 59 -9.26 -16.63 -11.10
C ILE A 59 -9.62 -18.01 -11.67
N PRO A 60 -8.62 -18.88 -11.95
CA PRO A 60 -8.91 -20.23 -12.42
C PRO A 60 -9.75 -21.01 -11.41
N ASP A 61 -10.62 -21.90 -11.91
CA ASP A 61 -11.50 -22.71 -11.09
C ASP A 61 -10.73 -23.46 -9.99
N ASN A 62 -11.33 -23.56 -8.82
CA ASN A 62 -10.76 -24.22 -7.64
C ASN A 62 -9.40 -23.68 -7.16
N THR A 63 -9.00 -22.47 -7.55
CA THR A 63 -7.75 -21.85 -7.11
C THR A 63 -7.93 -21.04 -5.83
N LEU A 64 -8.97 -20.20 -5.80
CA LEU A 64 -9.30 -19.39 -4.60
C LEU A 64 -10.13 -20.21 -3.62
N ILE A 65 -9.74 -20.17 -2.36
CA ILE A 65 -10.47 -20.81 -1.25
C ILE A 65 -10.73 -19.83 -0.13
N ASP A 66 -11.75 -20.09 0.67
CA ASP A 66 -11.99 -19.32 1.89
C ASP A 66 -10.92 -19.60 2.95
N ILE A 67 -10.65 -18.61 3.80
CA ILE A 67 -9.71 -18.76 4.92
C ILE A 67 -10.11 -19.87 5.90
N GLU A 68 -11.41 -20.19 6.01
CA GLU A 68 -11.92 -21.28 6.84
C GLU A 68 -11.52 -22.66 6.30
N GLU A 69 -11.32 -22.74 4.98
CA GLU A 69 -10.92 -23.98 4.31
C GLU A 69 -9.41 -24.23 4.39
N LEU A 70 -8.63 -23.22 4.81
CA LEU A 70 -7.17 -23.31 4.88
C LEU A 70 -6.68 -24.55 5.64
N LYS A 71 -7.39 -24.92 6.71
CA LYS A 71 -7.10 -26.12 7.53
C LYS A 71 -7.22 -27.46 6.80
N ASN A 72 -7.90 -27.48 5.65
CA ASN A 72 -8.12 -28.68 4.86
C ASN A 72 -6.99 -28.94 3.85
N TYR A 73 -6.03 -28.02 3.74
CA TYR A 73 -4.93 -28.11 2.80
C TYR A 73 -3.59 -28.10 3.52
N PRO A 74 -2.61 -28.89 3.06
CA PRO A 74 -1.26 -28.83 3.60
C PRO A 74 -0.61 -27.48 3.32
N ASP A 75 0.29 -27.06 4.20
CA ASP A 75 0.93 -25.74 4.19
C ASP A 75 1.62 -25.43 2.85
N GLU A 76 2.32 -26.42 2.29
CA GLU A 76 3.03 -26.32 1.03
C GLU A 76 2.12 -26.18 -0.21
N LYS A 77 0.83 -26.47 -0.04
CA LYS A 77 -0.19 -26.35 -1.09
C LYS A 77 -0.98 -25.05 -1.03
N THR A 78 -0.56 -24.12 -0.19
CA THR A 78 -1.29 -22.87 -0.03
C THR A 78 -0.39 -21.65 -0.24
N VAL A 79 -1.02 -20.58 -0.72
CA VAL A 79 -0.44 -19.23 -0.84
C VAL A 79 -1.43 -18.25 -0.24
N MET A 80 -0.98 -17.34 0.58
CA MET A 80 -1.82 -16.28 1.15
C MET A 80 -1.41 -14.93 0.59
N ILE A 81 -2.38 -14.18 0.07
CA ILE A 81 -2.22 -12.77 -0.32
C ILE A 81 -2.82 -11.92 0.80
N THR A 82 -2.06 -11.00 1.33
CA THR A 82 -2.48 -10.22 2.50
C THR A 82 -2.11 -8.75 2.39
N THR A 83 -2.78 -7.92 3.18
CA THR A 83 -2.43 -6.51 3.42
C THR A 83 -1.43 -6.38 4.57
N GLY A 84 -0.83 -5.19 4.73
CA GLY A 84 0.08 -4.89 5.84
C GLY A 84 1.55 -4.79 5.46
N SER A 85 1.82 -4.58 4.17
CA SER A 85 3.19 -4.41 3.67
C SER A 85 3.87 -3.10 4.12
N GLN A 86 3.11 -2.16 4.69
CA GLN A 86 3.61 -0.87 5.20
C GLN A 86 3.68 -0.81 6.73
N GLY A 87 3.42 -1.91 7.41
CA GLY A 87 3.53 -1.94 8.87
C GLY A 87 2.31 -1.41 9.61
N GLU A 88 1.18 -1.24 8.93
CA GLU A 88 -0.05 -0.76 9.55
C GLU A 88 -0.52 -1.72 10.66
N SER A 89 -0.67 -1.23 11.87
CA SER A 89 -0.94 -2.05 13.06
C SER A 89 -2.19 -2.92 12.98
N MET A 90 -3.21 -2.42 12.28
CA MET A 90 -4.49 -3.12 12.13
C MET A 90 -4.56 -4.03 10.90
N ALA A 91 -3.53 -4.03 10.04
CA ALA A 91 -3.48 -4.86 8.86
C ALA A 91 -3.32 -6.36 9.19
N ALA A 92 -3.71 -7.21 8.25
CA ALA A 92 -3.74 -8.65 8.49
C ALA A 92 -2.34 -9.21 8.79
N LEU A 93 -1.30 -8.81 8.05
CA LEU A 93 0.07 -9.27 8.29
C LEU A 93 0.58 -8.84 9.68
N SER A 94 0.32 -7.59 10.09
CA SER A 94 0.73 -7.09 11.41
C SER A 94 0.10 -7.89 12.54
N ARG A 95 -1.20 -8.19 12.42
CA ARG A 95 -1.91 -9.05 13.39
C ARG A 95 -1.36 -10.48 13.42
N MET A 96 -0.96 -11.03 12.26
CA MET A 96 -0.28 -12.34 12.19
C MET A 96 1.08 -12.30 12.86
N ALA A 97 1.88 -11.26 12.58
CA ALA A 97 3.20 -11.06 13.16
C ALA A 97 3.13 -10.97 14.69
N CYS A 98 2.19 -10.21 15.24
CA CYS A 98 2.00 -10.08 16.69
C CYS A 98 1.22 -11.26 17.33
N GLY A 99 0.80 -12.26 16.56
CA GLY A 99 0.02 -13.40 17.08
C GLY A 99 -1.43 -13.06 17.43
N MET A 100 -1.94 -11.92 16.99
CA MET A 100 -3.33 -11.47 17.24
C MET A 100 -4.32 -11.89 16.16
N HIS A 101 -3.87 -12.58 15.11
CA HIS A 101 -4.74 -13.03 14.04
C HIS A 101 -5.48 -14.32 14.44
N LYS A 102 -6.82 -14.30 14.40
CA LYS A 102 -7.65 -15.38 14.95
C LYS A 102 -7.56 -16.73 14.22
N LYS A 103 -7.24 -16.70 12.92
CA LYS A 103 -7.34 -17.88 12.04
C LYS A 103 -5.99 -18.36 11.52
N VAL A 104 -4.96 -17.50 11.58
CA VAL A 104 -3.65 -17.78 10.98
C VAL A 104 -2.55 -17.52 11.99
N THR A 105 -1.67 -18.49 12.14
CA THR A 105 -0.46 -18.39 12.97
C THR A 105 0.76 -18.51 12.08
N ILE A 106 1.77 -17.68 12.30
CA ILE A 106 3.07 -17.77 11.65
C ILE A 106 3.82 -18.96 12.23
N LYS A 107 4.33 -19.84 11.37
CA LYS A 107 5.12 -21.01 11.75
C LYS A 107 6.58 -20.80 11.39
N PRO A 108 7.52 -21.48 12.09
CA PRO A 108 8.91 -21.52 11.66
C PRO A 108 9.04 -22.01 10.21
N ASN A 109 9.95 -21.40 9.47
CA ASN A 109 10.20 -21.63 8.04
C ASN A 109 9.11 -21.13 7.08
N ASP A 110 8.00 -20.55 7.54
CA ASP A 110 7.09 -19.87 6.64
C ASP A 110 7.83 -18.84 5.77
N THR A 111 7.55 -18.81 4.48
CA THR A 111 8.13 -17.80 3.59
C THR A 111 7.16 -16.63 3.45
N ILE A 112 7.61 -15.45 3.84
CA ILE A 112 6.82 -14.21 3.79
C ILE A 112 7.51 -13.23 2.85
N VAL A 113 6.80 -12.81 1.81
CA VAL A 113 7.32 -11.87 0.81
C VAL A 113 6.63 -10.52 0.99
N LEU A 114 7.39 -9.50 1.36
CA LEU A 114 6.94 -8.11 1.40
C LEU A 114 7.20 -7.48 0.02
N SER A 115 6.18 -7.47 -0.82
CA SER A 115 6.30 -7.06 -2.22
C SER A 115 5.97 -5.57 -2.40
N SER A 116 6.57 -4.73 -1.56
CA SER A 116 6.49 -3.27 -1.62
C SER A 116 7.68 -2.67 -0.89
N ASN A 117 8.15 -1.51 -1.34
CA ASN A 117 9.11 -0.72 -0.58
C ASN A 117 8.37 0.07 0.51
N PRO A 118 9.00 0.30 1.68
CA PRO A 118 8.43 1.21 2.68
C PRO A 118 8.18 2.59 2.08
N ILE A 119 7.01 3.14 2.32
CA ILE A 119 6.73 4.55 2.05
C ILE A 119 7.55 5.37 3.05
N PRO A 120 8.15 6.50 2.64
CA PRO A 120 8.89 7.37 3.57
C PRO A 120 8.10 7.67 4.85
N GLY A 121 8.70 7.37 6.01
CA GLY A 121 8.07 7.45 7.32
C GLY A 121 7.55 6.12 7.88
N ASN A 122 7.39 5.08 7.07
CA ASN A 122 6.95 3.76 7.51
C ASN A 122 8.10 2.76 7.76
N GLU A 123 9.35 3.18 7.57
CA GLU A 123 10.53 2.30 7.65
C GLU A 123 10.62 1.60 9.00
N LYS A 124 10.37 2.33 10.09
CA LYS A 124 10.40 1.78 11.45
C LYS A 124 9.30 0.75 11.67
N ALA A 125 8.09 1.01 11.19
CA ALA A 125 6.97 0.09 11.32
C ALA A 125 7.19 -1.20 10.51
N VAL A 126 7.66 -1.07 9.27
CA VAL A 126 8.00 -2.22 8.40
C VAL A 126 9.13 -3.03 9.01
N SER A 127 10.21 -2.37 9.49
CA SER A 127 11.31 -3.05 10.18
C SER A 127 10.84 -3.80 11.42
N GLY A 128 9.92 -3.21 12.19
CA GLY A 128 9.31 -3.87 13.34
C GLY A 128 8.60 -5.17 12.96
N ILE A 129 7.79 -5.16 11.90
CA ILE A 129 7.10 -6.37 11.41
C ILE A 129 8.09 -7.43 10.93
N ILE A 130 9.13 -7.04 10.18
CA ILE A 130 10.17 -7.97 9.73
C ILE A 130 10.82 -8.66 10.94
N ASN A 131 11.13 -7.90 12.00
CA ASN A 131 11.71 -8.45 13.22
C ASN A 131 10.75 -9.44 13.90
N GLU A 132 9.48 -9.08 14.08
CA GLU A 132 8.47 -9.96 14.68
C GLU A 132 8.31 -11.28 13.92
N LEU A 133 8.27 -11.22 12.60
CA LEU A 133 8.18 -12.39 11.74
C LEU A 133 9.45 -13.25 11.84
N SER A 134 10.62 -12.61 11.85
CA SER A 134 11.91 -13.30 11.97
C SER A 134 12.07 -13.97 13.33
N MET A 135 11.61 -13.34 14.42
CA MET A 135 11.60 -13.96 15.76
C MET A 135 10.72 -15.20 15.83
N LYS A 136 9.69 -15.31 14.98
CA LYS A 136 8.87 -16.52 14.85
C LYS A 136 9.50 -17.59 13.95
N GLY A 137 10.72 -17.37 13.46
CA GLY A 137 11.43 -18.28 12.58
C GLY A 137 10.97 -18.26 11.13
N ALA A 138 10.21 -17.24 10.71
CA ALA A 138 9.81 -17.09 9.33
C ALA A 138 10.97 -16.61 8.45
N ASN A 139 10.98 -17.05 7.19
CA ASN A 139 11.89 -16.55 6.17
C ASN A 139 11.26 -15.33 5.48
N VAL A 140 11.76 -14.14 5.79
CA VAL A 140 11.21 -12.88 5.28
C VAL A 140 12.04 -12.38 4.09
N ILE A 141 11.39 -12.25 2.93
CA ILE A 141 11.97 -11.72 1.70
C ILE A 141 11.39 -10.33 1.46
N PHE A 142 12.21 -9.29 1.51
CA PHE A 142 11.77 -7.90 1.40
C PHE A 142 12.67 -7.01 0.53
N GLN A 143 13.81 -7.53 0.06
CA GLN A 143 14.72 -6.82 -0.84
C GLN A 143 14.51 -7.31 -2.28
N ASP A 144 14.65 -6.40 -3.24
CA ASP A 144 14.59 -6.66 -4.69
C ASP A 144 13.33 -7.38 -5.21
N VAL A 145 12.23 -7.28 -4.45
CA VAL A 145 10.93 -7.90 -4.79
C VAL A 145 9.88 -6.90 -5.27
N HIS A 146 10.23 -5.62 -5.32
CA HIS A 146 9.36 -4.56 -5.79
C HIS A 146 10.02 -3.75 -6.89
N VAL A 147 9.36 -3.68 -8.03
CA VAL A 147 9.69 -2.73 -9.10
C VAL A 147 8.77 -1.53 -8.94
N SER A 148 9.36 -0.33 -8.83
CA SER A 148 8.60 0.91 -8.76
C SER A 148 7.76 1.09 -10.02
N GLY A 149 6.52 1.54 -9.86
CA GLY A 149 5.67 1.98 -10.97
C GLY A 149 5.98 3.42 -11.42
N HIS A 150 6.87 4.12 -10.72
CA HIS A 150 7.29 5.47 -11.08
C HIS A 150 8.39 5.41 -12.14
N ALA A 151 8.25 6.24 -13.17
CA ALA A 151 9.25 6.36 -14.21
C ALA A 151 10.56 6.94 -13.68
N CYS A 152 11.68 6.39 -14.11
CA CYS A 152 12.99 6.99 -13.88
C CYS A 152 13.26 8.15 -14.86
N GLN A 153 14.33 8.90 -14.62
CA GLN A 153 14.65 10.09 -15.43
C GLN A 153 14.73 9.78 -16.93
N GLU A 154 15.35 8.67 -17.31
CA GLU A 154 15.52 8.31 -18.72
C GLU A 154 14.21 7.86 -19.37
N GLU A 155 13.32 7.24 -18.61
CA GLU A 155 11.96 6.89 -19.10
C GLU A 155 11.12 8.16 -19.30
N ILE A 156 11.23 9.15 -18.41
CA ILE A 156 10.58 10.46 -18.56
C ILE A 156 11.12 11.16 -19.83
N LYS A 157 12.44 11.16 -20.04
CA LYS A 157 13.06 11.70 -21.25
C LYS A 157 12.54 11.01 -22.51
N LEU A 158 12.44 9.69 -22.49
CA LEU A 158 11.90 8.91 -23.60
C LEU A 158 10.46 9.33 -23.93
N ILE A 159 9.58 9.41 -22.92
CA ILE A 159 8.19 9.82 -23.12
C ILE A 159 8.10 11.24 -23.69
N TYR A 160 8.82 12.20 -23.14
CA TYR A 160 8.83 13.56 -23.66
C TYR A 160 9.34 13.62 -25.12
N SER A 161 10.36 12.83 -25.44
CA SER A 161 10.92 12.77 -26.80
C SER A 161 9.95 12.18 -27.82
N LEU A 162 9.13 11.20 -27.40
CA LEU A 162 8.13 10.55 -28.25
C LEU A 162 6.87 11.42 -28.41
N VAL A 163 6.37 11.97 -27.31
CA VAL A 163 5.11 12.76 -27.30
C VAL A 163 5.33 14.17 -27.81
N LYS A 164 6.51 14.77 -27.57
CA LYS A 164 6.87 16.16 -27.91
C LYS A 164 5.80 17.16 -27.44
N PRO A 165 5.46 17.17 -26.15
CA PRO A 165 4.37 18.00 -25.64
C PRO A 165 4.74 19.48 -25.75
N LYS A 166 3.72 20.35 -25.99
CA LYS A 166 3.88 21.80 -25.95
C LYS A 166 4.07 22.31 -24.52
N TYR A 167 3.38 21.68 -23.57
CA TYR A 167 3.39 22.05 -22.16
C TYR A 167 3.86 20.87 -21.29
N ALA A 168 4.53 21.17 -20.18
CA ALA A 168 4.89 20.20 -19.17
C ALA A 168 4.33 20.61 -17.80
N VAL A 169 3.65 19.68 -17.14
CA VAL A 169 3.09 19.88 -15.81
C VAL A 169 3.59 18.74 -14.91
N PRO A 170 4.71 18.92 -14.21
CA PRO A 170 5.19 17.95 -13.24
C PRO A 170 4.15 17.71 -12.14
N VAL A 171 3.86 16.45 -11.85
CA VAL A 171 2.91 16.05 -10.80
C VAL A 171 3.48 14.91 -9.97
N HIS A 172 2.97 14.77 -8.75
CA HIS A 172 3.31 13.71 -7.81
C HIS A 172 4.72 13.83 -7.21
N GLY A 173 4.77 13.95 -5.91
CA GLY A 173 5.99 14.08 -5.12
C GLY A 173 6.13 15.42 -4.41
N GLU A 174 7.26 15.61 -3.77
CA GLU A 174 7.62 16.88 -3.13
C GLU A 174 8.04 17.92 -4.18
N TYR A 175 8.02 19.20 -3.80
CA TYR A 175 8.39 20.30 -4.71
C TYR A 175 9.74 20.10 -5.39
N ARG A 176 10.75 19.55 -4.68
CA ARG A 176 12.06 19.22 -5.24
C ARG A 176 12.01 18.20 -6.39
N HIS A 177 11.05 17.24 -6.33
CA HIS A 177 10.83 16.25 -7.38
C HIS A 177 10.19 16.90 -8.61
N LEU A 178 9.23 17.81 -8.40
CA LEU A 178 8.63 18.59 -9.48
C LEU A 178 9.67 19.45 -10.20
N LEU A 179 10.57 20.11 -9.44
CA LEU A 179 11.71 20.86 -9.99
C LEU A 179 12.65 19.97 -10.80
N ALA A 180 12.94 18.75 -10.33
CA ALA A 180 13.81 17.84 -11.07
C ALA A 180 13.18 17.42 -12.41
N GLN A 181 11.87 17.12 -12.42
CA GLN A 181 11.16 16.78 -13.65
C GLN A 181 11.05 18.00 -14.60
N ALA A 182 10.84 19.19 -14.06
CA ALA A 182 10.83 20.43 -14.87
C ALA A 182 12.17 20.65 -15.59
N ARG A 183 13.30 20.39 -14.91
CA ARG A 183 14.63 20.46 -15.55
C ARG A 183 14.79 19.47 -16.69
N VAL A 184 14.28 18.25 -16.52
CA VAL A 184 14.29 17.25 -17.60
C VAL A 184 13.48 17.74 -18.81
N ALA A 185 12.33 18.37 -18.58
CA ALA A 185 11.53 18.95 -19.67
C ALA A 185 12.27 20.08 -20.39
N GLU A 186 12.96 20.96 -19.65
CA GLU A 186 13.78 22.04 -20.19
C GLU A 186 14.99 21.51 -20.99
N GLU A 187 15.69 20.48 -20.49
CA GLU A 187 16.80 19.81 -21.19
C GLU A 187 16.38 19.26 -22.55
N LEU A 188 15.12 18.85 -22.68
CA LEU A 188 14.54 18.33 -23.92
C LEU A 188 13.95 19.42 -24.85
N GLY A 189 14.14 20.69 -24.49
CA GLY A 189 13.78 21.83 -25.32
C GLY A 189 12.37 22.38 -25.12
N ILE A 190 11.65 21.98 -24.07
CA ILE A 190 10.41 22.65 -23.71
C ILE A 190 10.74 24.02 -23.12
N ASN A 191 10.09 25.07 -23.66
CA ASN A 191 10.32 26.42 -23.15
C ASN A 191 9.91 26.53 -21.68
N LYS A 192 10.72 27.25 -20.87
CA LYS A 192 10.43 27.49 -19.44
C LYS A 192 9.04 28.04 -19.20
N ASP A 193 8.57 28.93 -20.06
CA ASP A 193 7.23 29.51 -19.97
C ASP A 193 6.11 28.50 -20.19
N ASN A 194 6.43 27.32 -20.70
CA ASN A 194 5.52 26.23 -20.95
C ASN A 194 5.66 25.09 -19.90
N ILE A 195 6.42 25.32 -18.83
CA ILE A 195 6.62 24.36 -17.75
C ILE A 195 5.96 24.90 -16.46
N PHE A 196 4.89 24.26 -16.03
CA PHE A 196 4.07 24.71 -14.90
C PHE A 196 4.32 23.85 -13.66
N ILE A 197 5.04 24.41 -12.67
CA ILE A 197 5.23 23.77 -11.37
C ILE A 197 4.14 24.29 -10.45
N LEU A 198 3.10 23.49 -10.28
CA LEU A 198 1.91 23.87 -9.52
C LEU A 198 2.03 23.41 -8.06
N THR A 199 1.45 24.22 -7.16
CA THR A 199 1.23 23.83 -5.77
C THR A 199 -0.23 23.52 -5.53
N SER A 200 -0.53 22.89 -4.37
CA SER A 200 -1.93 22.59 -4.04
C SER A 200 -2.81 23.82 -4.11
N GLY A 201 -3.88 23.72 -4.86
CA GLY A 201 -4.86 24.80 -5.06
C GLY A 201 -4.65 25.65 -6.31
N ASP A 202 -3.47 25.63 -6.93
CA ASP A 202 -3.27 26.38 -8.18
C ASP A 202 -4.14 25.83 -9.30
N VAL A 203 -4.76 26.73 -10.06
CA VAL A 203 -5.65 26.40 -11.18
C VAL A 203 -4.91 26.74 -12.48
N LEU A 204 -4.62 25.69 -13.26
CA LEU A 204 -4.05 25.84 -14.61
C LEU A 204 -5.15 25.67 -15.64
N GLU A 205 -5.39 26.70 -16.44
CA GLU A 205 -6.26 26.64 -17.62
C GLU A 205 -5.43 26.34 -18.86
N LEU A 206 -5.87 25.35 -19.61
CA LEU A 206 -5.24 24.89 -20.84
C LEU A 206 -6.24 24.91 -21.98
N ASP A 207 -5.85 25.53 -23.10
CA ASP A 207 -6.55 25.39 -24.35
C ASP A 207 -5.55 25.09 -25.49
N ASP A 208 -6.02 25.05 -26.75
CA ASP A 208 -5.18 24.73 -27.90
C ASP A 208 -4.11 25.81 -28.16
N GLU A 209 -4.30 27.02 -27.69
CA GLU A 209 -3.43 28.17 -27.97
C GLU A 209 -2.52 28.49 -26.78
N LYS A 210 -3.06 28.47 -25.56
CA LYS A 210 -2.37 28.93 -24.35
C LYS A 210 -2.52 28.00 -23.15
N ALA A 211 -1.61 28.17 -22.21
CA ALA A 211 -1.71 27.64 -20.87
C ALA A 211 -1.37 28.75 -19.87
N GLU A 212 -2.17 28.92 -18.83
CA GLU A 212 -2.02 30.00 -17.86
C GLU A 212 -2.50 29.57 -16.48
N VAL A 213 -1.77 29.98 -15.45
CA VAL A 213 -2.25 29.83 -14.05
C VAL A 213 -3.20 30.99 -13.76
N THR A 214 -4.51 30.71 -13.77
CA THR A 214 -5.57 31.73 -13.72
C THR A 214 -6.05 32.04 -12.32
N GLY A 215 -5.76 31.17 -11.35
CA GLY A 215 -6.28 31.41 -10.01
C GLY A 215 -5.84 30.36 -9.02
N ARG A 216 -6.51 30.40 -7.86
CA ARG A 216 -6.28 29.44 -6.80
C ARG A 216 -7.59 29.07 -6.10
N VAL A 217 -7.83 27.79 -5.89
CA VAL A 217 -8.92 27.29 -5.05
C VAL A 217 -8.42 27.12 -3.62
N HIS A 218 -9.34 27.24 -2.66
CA HIS A 218 -9.00 26.99 -1.27
C HIS A 218 -8.66 25.51 -1.08
N VAL A 219 -7.49 25.25 -0.51
CA VAL A 219 -7.03 23.93 -0.11
C VAL A 219 -6.53 24.01 1.33
N GLY A 220 -6.75 22.97 2.11
CA GLY A 220 -6.33 22.88 3.49
C GLY A 220 -6.62 21.50 4.04
N ASP A 221 -6.03 21.20 5.18
CA ASP A 221 -6.31 19.97 5.89
C ASP A 221 -7.73 20.02 6.46
N ILE A 222 -8.57 19.06 6.08
CA ILE A 222 -9.90 18.89 6.65
C ILE A 222 -9.77 17.84 7.74
N MET A 223 -9.85 18.30 9.00
CA MET A 223 -9.80 17.41 10.14
C MET A 223 -11.13 16.71 10.33
N VAL A 224 -11.08 15.42 10.66
CA VAL A 224 -12.26 14.57 10.89
C VAL A 224 -12.15 13.95 12.29
N ASP A 225 -13.17 14.13 13.09
CA ASP A 225 -13.30 13.51 14.41
C ASP A 225 -14.67 12.86 14.55
N GLY A 226 -14.70 11.53 14.51
CA GLY A 226 -15.95 10.77 14.48
C GLY A 226 -16.84 11.13 13.28
N LEU A 227 -18.02 11.69 13.54
CA LEU A 227 -18.96 12.18 12.53
C LEU A 227 -18.77 13.66 12.18
N GLY A 228 -17.94 14.38 12.92
CA GLY A 228 -17.61 15.80 12.67
C GLY A 228 -16.57 15.94 11.57
N VAL A 229 -16.85 16.76 10.57
CA VAL A 229 -15.95 17.07 9.44
C VAL A 229 -15.70 18.57 9.41
N GLY A 230 -14.43 18.96 9.57
CA GLY A 230 -14.00 20.35 9.44
C GLY A 230 -14.13 21.23 10.69
N ASP A 231 -14.74 20.73 11.76
CA ASP A 231 -14.95 21.48 13.01
C ASP A 231 -14.10 21.00 14.19
N VAL A 232 -13.01 20.30 13.90
CA VAL A 232 -12.07 19.83 14.92
C VAL A 232 -11.26 21.00 15.46
N GLY A 233 -11.61 21.46 16.66
CA GLY A 233 -10.95 22.60 17.31
C GLY A 233 -9.59 22.23 17.92
N ASN A 234 -8.80 23.28 18.24
CA ASN A 234 -7.47 23.16 18.85
C ASN A 234 -7.46 22.36 20.17
N ILE A 235 -8.58 22.34 20.90
CA ILE A 235 -8.71 21.55 22.13
C ILE A 235 -8.64 20.06 21.82
N VAL A 236 -9.41 19.60 20.85
CA VAL A 236 -9.42 18.18 20.43
C VAL A 236 -8.04 17.74 19.92
N LEU A 237 -7.38 18.60 19.13
CA LEU A 237 -6.02 18.30 18.62
C LEU A 237 -5.01 18.18 19.76
N ARG A 238 -5.05 19.10 20.73
CA ARG A 238 -4.19 19.07 21.93
C ARG A 238 -4.45 17.81 22.76
N ASP A 239 -5.70 17.49 23.01
CA ASP A 239 -6.06 16.33 23.83
C ASP A 239 -5.64 15.02 23.14
N ARG A 240 -5.78 14.93 21.82
CA ARG A 240 -5.27 13.80 21.01
C ARG A 240 -3.74 13.70 21.08
N GLN A 241 -3.02 14.81 21.08
CA GLN A 241 -1.57 14.82 21.24
C GLN A 241 -1.16 14.32 22.62
N HIS A 242 -1.81 14.78 23.69
CA HIS A 242 -1.56 14.28 25.04
C HIS A 242 -1.83 12.76 25.15
N LEU A 243 -2.95 12.29 24.59
CA LEU A 243 -3.26 10.86 24.57
C LEU A 243 -2.24 10.04 23.78
N ALA A 244 -1.65 10.60 22.73
CA ALA A 244 -0.61 9.92 21.93
C ALA A 244 0.74 9.84 22.66
N GLU A 245 1.06 10.85 23.49
CA GLU A 245 2.31 10.91 24.25
C GLU A 245 2.21 10.16 25.59
N ASP A 246 1.09 10.36 26.32
CA ASP A 246 0.91 9.89 27.70
C ASP A 246 0.05 8.63 27.80
N GLY A 247 -0.74 8.33 26.77
CA GLY A 247 -1.71 7.23 26.77
C GLY A 247 -2.96 7.53 27.60
N ILE A 248 -3.82 6.53 27.79
CA ILE A 248 -5.04 6.61 28.60
C ILE A 248 -5.20 5.35 29.45
N ILE A 249 -5.54 5.55 30.73
CA ILE A 249 -5.91 4.49 31.66
C ILE A 249 -7.35 4.72 32.08
N ILE A 250 -8.23 3.74 31.80
CA ILE A 250 -9.63 3.75 32.22
C ILE A 250 -9.79 2.81 33.40
N VAL A 251 -10.14 3.34 34.57
CA VAL A 251 -10.44 2.58 35.78
C VAL A 251 -11.96 2.54 35.96
N CYS A 252 -12.54 1.36 35.86
CA CYS A 252 -13.96 1.13 36.13
C CYS A 252 -14.13 0.59 37.56
N LEU A 253 -14.81 1.32 38.43
CA LEU A 253 -15.19 0.87 39.76
C LEU A 253 -16.60 0.32 39.73
N LEU A 254 -16.75 -0.99 39.89
CA LEU A 254 -18.04 -1.63 40.12
C LEU A 254 -18.37 -1.55 41.62
N TYR A 255 -19.35 -0.73 41.95
CA TYR A 255 -19.90 -0.69 43.31
C TYR A 255 -20.97 -1.77 43.43
N THR A 256 -20.64 -2.90 44.06
CA THR A 256 -21.64 -3.90 44.46
C THR A 256 -22.11 -3.53 45.85
N SER A 257 -23.36 -3.14 45.99
CA SER A 257 -23.99 -3.01 47.30
C SER A 257 -24.06 -4.39 47.95
N PRO A 258 -23.61 -4.60 49.18
CA PRO A 258 -23.83 -5.86 49.89
C PRO A 258 -25.33 -6.01 50.13
N SER A 259 -25.87 -7.08 49.66
CA SER A 259 -27.26 -7.53 49.97
C SER A 259 -27.38 -7.98 51.41
#